data_24d19d4bee557eaf63bfa4d8920a6871
#
_entry.id   24d19d4bee557eaf63bfa4d8920a6871
#
_cell.length_a   1.000
_cell.length_b   1.000
_cell.length_c   1.000
_cell.angle_alpha   90.00
_cell.angle_beta   90.00
_cell.angle_gamma   90.00
#
_symmetry.space_group_name_H-M   'P 1'
#
loop_
_entity.id
_entity.type
_entity.pdbx_description
1 polymer ?
#
loop_
_entity_poly.entity_id
_entity_poly.type
_entity_poly.pdbx_seq_one_letter_code
_entity_poly.pdbx_strand_id
1 'polypeptide(L)'
;MQAHLDRIAAVNPKINAIVLLADGALKAAKAAEAAVLAGDELGPLHGVPFTVKDSIDTADVATQRGSPIFKGRVPDVDATSVARMKKAGGILLAKTNLPEFSYWIESDNLLSGRSNNPWDVTRTPGGSSGGESAAIAAGMSPIGLGTDLAISVRGPAAQTGITSMKATHGRVPMTGIWPRAPRRFWHVGPMARSVRDIALAFSQLVGPDGQDAFATSTVRFDAGIGRQPYRQLRVGWMVGPGFGPVDPEVAATVKAAAEALKDIGVFVEQVRIPALERDFPLDVFNRLHVMEMKPAFAEATAGHENEMYKMAKTMLSLPDTSMKDYIDAEQAVERLRDGYADYFSRYDALITHVLPIPAHKHGVEEFIIDGQTVDATYLQGATVPLNVTGLPGLSMRFGTSKEGLPINVQVVGKWQAESTILHLASLLESISAVRNLHPNL
;
A
#
# COMPACT_ATOMS: atom_id res chain seq x y z
N MET A 1 24.34 -3.55 -3.88
CA MET A 1 24.01 -2.39 -4.76
C MET A 1 24.21 -2.73 -6.24
N GLN A 2 25.39 -3.15 -6.70
CA GLN A 2 25.63 -3.41 -8.14
C GLN A 2 24.62 -4.41 -8.72
N ALA A 3 24.36 -5.53 -8.07
CA ALA A 3 23.39 -6.52 -8.54
C ALA A 3 21.97 -5.96 -8.74
N HIS A 4 21.55 -4.99 -7.92
CA HIS A 4 20.28 -4.30 -8.11
C HIS A 4 20.29 -3.36 -9.31
N LEU A 5 21.40 -2.62 -9.53
CA LEU A 5 21.57 -1.78 -10.72
C LEU A 5 21.57 -2.62 -12.01
N ASP A 6 22.27 -3.75 -12.00
CA ASP A 6 22.29 -4.68 -13.14
C ASP A 6 20.89 -5.28 -13.40
N ARG A 7 20.16 -5.64 -12.34
CA ARG A 7 18.79 -6.12 -12.45
C ARG A 7 17.84 -5.05 -13.00
N ILE A 8 17.98 -3.80 -12.56
CA ILE A 8 17.22 -2.67 -13.10
C ILE A 8 17.51 -2.51 -14.59
N ALA A 9 18.77 -2.50 -14.99
CA ALA A 9 19.14 -2.37 -16.39
C ALA A 9 18.56 -3.49 -17.28
N ALA A 10 18.49 -4.72 -16.76
CA ALA A 10 17.98 -5.88 -17.50
C ALA A 10 16.45 -5.93 -17.59
N VAL A 11 15.73 -5.52 -16.55
CA VAL A 11 14.28 -5.78 -16.40
C VAL A 11 13.42 -4.52 -16.55
N ASN A 12 13.89 -3.37 -16.09
CA ASN A 12 13.10 -2.13 -16.11
C ASN A 12 12.63 -1.71 -17.51
N PRO A 13 13.37 -1.94 -18.62
CA PRO A 13 12.86 -1.64 -19.96
C PRO A 13 11.57 -2.38 -20.33
N LYS A 14 11.26 -3.53 -19.70
CA LYS A 14 10.04 -4.30 -19.93
C LYS A 14 8.86 -3.85 -19.08
N ILE A 15 9.13 -3.40 -17.83
CA ILE A 15 8.07 -3.13 -16.85
C ILE A 15 7.95 -1.67 -16.42
N ASN A 16 8.93 -0.82 -16.74
CA ASN A 16 8.92 0.63 -16.47
C ASN A 16 8.52 0.97 -15.01
N ALA A 17 9.12 0.27 -14.06
CA ALA A 17 8.83 0.42 -12.64
C ALA A 17 9.69 1.52 -11.98
N ILE A 18 10.95 1.65 -12.39
CA ILE A 18 11.91 2.67 -11.94
C ILE A 18 11.88 3.84 -12.92
N VAL A 19 11.69 5.06 -12.43
CA VAL A 19 11.64 6.28 -13.26
C VAL A 19 12.87 7.16 -13.11
N LEU A 20 13.59 7.04 -11.97
CA LEU A 20 14.80 7.80 -11.72
C LEU A 20 15.71 7.03 -10.77
N LEU A 21 16.98 6.90 -11.10
CA LEU A 21 18.01 6.37 -10.21
C LEU A 21 18.57 7.46 -9.30
N ALA A 22 18.98 7.12 -8.08
CA ALA A 22 19.70 8.02 -7.18
C ALA A 22 21.20 7.97 -7.53
N ASP A 23 21.76 9.06 -8.05
CA ASP A 23 23.14 9.14 -8.53
C ASP A 23 24.19 8.74 -7.49
N GLY A 24 23.92 8.98 -6.20
CA GLY A 24 24.80 8.65 -5.09
C GLY A 24 24.78 7.20 -4.59
N ALA A 25 23.87 6.34 -5.11
CA ALA A 25 23.59 5.02 -4.52
C ALA A 25 24.82 4.10 -4.43
N LEU A 26 25.63 4.02 -5.48
CA LEU A 26 26.83 3.17 -5.48
C LEU A 26 27.92 3.73 -4.56
N LYS A 27 28.10 5.05 -4.50
CA LYS A 27 29.02 5.72 -3.57
C LYS A 27 28.63 5.46 -2.12
N ALA A 28 27.33 5.59 -1.81
CA ALA A 28 26.79 5.30 -0.47
C ALA A 28 26.99 3.82 -0.09
N ALA A 29 26.83 2.88 -1.04
CA ALA A 29 27.06 1.46 -0.80
C ALA A 29 28.52 1.16 -0.46
N LYS A 30 29.49 1.80 -1.14
CA LYS A 30 30.92 1.67 -0.83
C LYS A 30 31.26 2.27 0.55
N ALA A 31 30.63 3.39 0.92
CA ALA A 31 30.81 3.96 2.25
C ALA A 31 30.24 3.04 3.35
N ALA A 32 29.08 2.41 3.10
CA ALA A 32 28.49 1.43 4.01
C ALA A 32 29.41 0.18 4.18
N GLU A 33 30.01 -0.31 3.11
CA GLU A 33 30.98 -1.40 3.18
C GLU A 33 32.21 -1.01 4.01
N ALA A 34 32.75 0.19 3.81
CA ALA A 34 33.89 0.71 4.59
C ALA A 34 33.57 0.80 6.09
N ALA A 35 32.37 1.22 6.47
CA ALA A 35 31.91 1.27 7.85
C ALA A 35 31.87 -0.12 8.50
N VAL A 36 31.39 -1.14 7.76
CA VAL A 36 31.43 -2.54 8.24
C VAL A 36 32.87 -2.99 8.50
N LEU A 37 33.77 -2.72 7.55
CA LEU A 37 35.19 -3.11 7.66
C LEU A 37 35.93 -2.36 8.79
N ALA A 38 35.49 -1.14 9.10
CA ALA A 38 36.02 -0.34 10.21
C ALA A 38 35.49 -0.80 11.60
N GLY A 39 34.45 -1.63 11.63
CA GLY A 39 33.79 -2.07 12.88
C GLY A 39 32.90 -1.02 13.51
N ASP A 40 32.38 -0.09 12.71
CA ASP A 40 31.46 0.95 13.18
C ASP A 40 30.14 0.35 13.72
N GLU A 41 29.45 1.10 14.56
CA GLU A 41 28.09 0.76 14.98
C GLU A 41 27.12 0.92 13.80
N LEU A 42 26.39 -0.15 13.46
CA LEU A 42 25.55 -0.24 12.26
C LEU A 42 24.06 -0.11 12.61
N GLY A 43 23.36 0.67 11.80
CA GLY A 43 21.87 0.75 11.86
C GLY A 43 21.20 -0.54 11.36
N PRO A 44 19.92 -0.75 11.73
CA PRO A 44 19.19 -1.99 11.40
C PRO A 44 18.94 -2.22 9.90
N LEU A 45 19.06 -1.18 9.07
CA LEU A 45 18.97 -1.26 7.61
C LEU A 45 20.32 -0.96 6.92
N HIS A 46 21.43 -1.06 7.65
CA HIS A 46 22.73 -0.69 7.14
C HIS A 46 23.07 -1.38 5.81
N GLY A 47 23.36 -0.56 4.78
CA GLY A 47 23.71 -1.04 3.45
C GLY A 47 22.54 -1.58 2.62
N VAL A 48 21.33 -1.65 3.15
CA VAL A 48 20.15 -2.16 2.44
C VAL A 48 19.67 -1.12 1.42
N PRO A 49 19.60 -1.45 0.11
CA PRO A 49 18.98 -0.57 -0.88
C PRO A 49 17.48 -0.45 -0.61
N PHE A 50 16.91 0.73 -0.83
CA PHE A 50 15.46 0.90 -0.83
C PHE A 50 15.00 1.83 -1.94
N THR A 51 13.78 1.63 -2.40
CA THR A 51 13.12 2.48 -3.40
C THR A 51 12.03 3.33 -2.76
N VAL A 52 11.66 4.40 -3.43
CA VAL A 52 10.67 5.36 -2.92
C VAL A 52 9.75 5.78 -4.05
N LYS A 53 8.44 5.62 -3.84
CA LYS A 53 7.41 6.12 -4.75
C LYS A 53 7.63 7.60 -5.06
N ASP A 54 7.50 8.00 -6.32
CA ASP A 54 7.81 9.36 -6.78
C ASP A 54 6.78 10.44 -6.36
N SER A 55 6.00 10.17 -5.32
CA SER A 55 5.17 11.14 -4.59
C SER A 55 5.69 11.50 -3.21
N ILE A 56 6.72 10.82 -2.74
CA ILE A 56 7.34 11.02 -1.41
C ILE A 56 8.56 11.91 -1.59
N ASP A 57 8.57 13.07 -0.97
CA ASP A 57 9.65 14.06 -1.10
C ASP A 57 11.00 13.47 -0.63
N THR A 58 12.01 13.65 -1.47
CA THR A 58 13.34 13.07 -1.28
C THR A 58 14.37 14.11 -1.63
N ALA A 59 15.18 14.54 -0.66
CA ALA A 59 16.25 15.52 -0.88
C ALA A 59 17.25 15.01 -1.91
N ASP A 60 17.75 15.91 -2.72
CA ASP A 60 18.76 15.66 -3.78
C ASP A 60 18.31 14.75 -4.93
N VAL A 61 17.06 14.29 -4.92
CA VAL A 61 16.49 13.46 -5.99
C VAL A 61 15.13 14.00 -6.41
N ALA A 62 14.89 14.15 -7.69
CA ALA A 62 13.63 14.72 -8.17
C ALA A 62 12.43 13.89 -7.67
N THR A 63 11.38 14.61 -7.26
CA THR A 63 10.08 14.07 -6.87
C THR A 63 9.01 14.75 -7.72
N GLN A 64 8.59 14.05 -8.79
CA GLN A 64 7.86 14.63 -9.91
C GLN A 64 6.36 14.29 -9.91
N ARG A 65 5.92 13.42 -8.95
CA ARG A 65 4.50 13.08 -8.72
C ARG A 65 3.77 12.52 -9.96
N GLY A 66 4.54 11.95 -10.92
CA GLY A 66 3.99 11.44 -12.18
C GLY A 66 3.40 12.50 -13.10
N SER A 67 3.76 13.77 -12.92
CA SER A 67 3.17 14.88 -13.68
C SER A 67 4.23 15.72 -14.39
N PRO A 68 4.04 16.09 -15.67
CA PRO A 68 4.89 17.07 -16.36
C PRO A 68 5.00 18.40 -15.60
N ILE A 69 3.95 18.80 -14.87
CA ILE A 69 3.89 20.04 -14.06
C ILE A 69 5.00 20.10 -13.02
N PHE A 70 5.39 18.96 -12.46
CA PHE A 70 6.44 18.83 -11.44
C PHE A 70 7.77 18.28 -11.98
N LYS A 71 7.92 18.23 -13.31
CA LYS A 71 9.15 17.72 -13.95
C LYS A 71 10.40 18.44 -13.44
N GLY A 72 11.36 17.64 -12.93
CA GLY A 72 12.61 18.16 -12.42
C GLY A 72 12.54 18.84 -11.04
N ARG A 73 11.40 18.81 -10.34
CA ARG A 73 11.29 19.36 -8.98
C ARG A 73 12.11 18.52 -8.02
N VAL A 74 13.13 19.11 -7.40
CA VAL A 74 13.94 18.49 -6.35
C VAL A 74 13.56 19.11 -5.00
N PRO A 75 13.10 18.31 -4.03
CA PRO A 75 12.84 18.80 -2.66
C PRO A 75 14.13 19.16 -1.92
N ASP A 76 14.05 20.18 -1.05
CA ASP A 76 15.17 20.58 -0.21
C ASP A 76 15.39 19.64 0.99
N VAL A 77 14.34 18.92 1.41
CA VAL A 77 14.35 18.03 2.57
C VAL A 77 13.67 16.71 2.27
N ASP A 78 14.15 15.66 2.91
CA ASP A 78 13.49 14.34 2.88
C ASP A 78 12.14 14.38 3.61
N ALA A 79 11.18 13.65 3.11
CA ALA A 79 10.03 13.25 3.90
C ALA A 79 10.49 12.49 5.15
N THR A 80 9.77 12.61 6.27
CA THR A 80 10.13 11.94 7.52
C THR A 80 10.38 10.44 7.33
N SER A 81 9.59 9.78 6.52
CA SER A 81 9.75 8.35 6.22
C SER A 81 11.08 8.04 5.51
N VAL A 82 11.50 8.86 4.55
CA VAL A 82 12.78 8.71 3.84
C VAL A 82 13.96 8.99 4.77
N ALA A 83 13.89 10.08 5.53
CA ALA A 83 14.92 10.45 6.50
C ALA A 83 15.16 9.34 7.53
N ARG A 84 14.08 8.70 8.01
CA ARG A 84 14.16 7.58 8.96
C ARG A 84 14.79 6.33 8.34
N MET A 85 14.45 5.98 7.10
CA MET A 85 15.08 4.86 6.40
C MET A 85 16.59 5.10 6.21
N LYS A 86 16.98 6.32 5.78
CA LYS A 86 18.39 6.71 5.65
C LYS A 86 19.11 6.69 7.00
N LYS A 87 18.48 7.20 8.07
CA LYS A 87 19.03 7.18 9.43
C LYS A 87 19.25 5.76 9.96
N ALA A 88 18.40 4.81 9.56
CA ALA A 88 18.56 3.39 9.88
C ALA A 88 19.71 2.70 9.09
N GLY A 89 20.41 3.45 8.22
CA GLY A 89 21.50 2.95 7.39
C GLY A 89 21.07 2.48 5.99
N GLY A 90 19.79 2.65 5.64
CA GLY A 90 19.28 2.33 4.30
C GLY A 90 19.84 3.26 3.22
N ILE A 91 20.05 2.73 2.02
CA ILE A 91 20.59 3.47 0.87
C ILE A 91 19.49 3.68 -0.16
N LEU A 92 19.15 4.94 -0.44
CA LEU A 92 18.23 5.27 -1.51
C LEU A 92 18.79 4.79 -2.85
N LEU A 93 18.02 3.94 -3.54
CA LEU A 93 18.39 3.37 -4.83
C LEU A 93 17.72 4.11 -5.99
N ALA A 94 16.40 4.37 -5.89
CA ALA A 94 15.64 4.89 -7.01
C ALA A 94 14.27 5.46 -6.58
N LYS A 95 13.66 6.23 -7.50
CA LYS A 95 12.24 6.62 -7.48
C LYS A 95 11.44 5.71 -8.38
N THR A 96 10.20 5.39 -7.98
CA THR A 96 9.35 4.44 -8.68
C THR A 96 8.10 5.09 -9.26
N ASN A 97 7.59 4.51 -10.34
CA ASN A 97 6.47 5.03 -11.11
C ASN A 97 5.12 4.95 -10.36
N LEU A 98 4.19 5.82 -10.75
CA LEU A 98 2.86 6.00 -10.15
C LEU A 98 1.93 6.67 -11.19
N PRO A 99 0.60 6.68 -11.00
CA PRO A 99 -0.25 7.60 -11.75
C PRO A 99 -0.03 9.04 -11.32
N GLU A 100 -0.39 9.99 -12.18
CA GLU A 100 -0.32 11.42 -11.85
C GLU A 100 -0.97 11.71 -10.50
N PHE A 101 -0.24 12.42 -9.61
CA PHE A 101 -0.66 12.80 -8.24
C PHE A 101 -1.05 11.62 -7.34
N SER A 102 -0.61 10.40 -7.65
CA SER A 102 -1.04 9.19 -6.95
C SER A 102 -2.54 8.90 -7.05
N TYR A 103 -3.21 9.42 -8.07
CA TYR A 103 -4.67 9.39 -8.16
C TYR A 103 -5.17 8.45 -9.27
N TRP A 104 -4.93 7.17 -9.14
CA TRP A 104 -5.58 6.08 -9.88
C TRP A 104 -5.11 4.71 -9.40
N ILE A 105 -5.84 3.68 -9.83
CA ILE A 105 -5.57 2.27 -9.51
C ILE A 105 -4.59 1.59 -10.48
N GLU A 106 -4.09 2.31 -11.48
CA GLU A 106 -3.04 1.88 -12.42
C GLU A 106 -1.91 2.91 -12.41
N SER A 107 -0.67 2.46 -12.56
CA SER A 107 0.52 3.32 -12.60
C SER A 107 0.85 3.73 -14.03
N ASP A 108 0.19 4.77 -14.50
CA ASP A 108 0.35 5.36 -15.82
C ASP A 108 0.28 6.89 -15.75
N ASN A 109 1.14 7.60 -16.50
CA ASN A 109 1.19 9.05 -16.51
C ASN A 109 1.87 9.59 -17.78
N LEU A 110 1.69 10.89 -18.05
CA LEU A 110 2.26 11.56 -19.24
C LEU A 110 3.79 11.77 -19.17
N LEU A 111 4.38 11.76 -17.96
CA LEU A 111 5.79 12.06 -17.79
C LEU A 111 6.68 10.83 -18.03
N SER A 112 6.28 9.69 -17.49
CA SER A 112 7.08 8.45 -17.47
C SER A 112 6.43 7.28 -18.19
N GLY A 113 5.18 7.43 -18.63
CA GLY A 113 4.41 6.33 -19.22
C GLY A 113 3.93 5.29 -18.19
N ARG A 114 3.56 4.12 -18.70
CA ARG A 114 2.88 3.05 -17.97
C ARG A 114 3.85 2.02 -17.41
N SER A 115 3.59 1.57 -16.18
CA SER A 115 4.24 0.38 -15.59
C SER A 115 3.47 -0.90 -15.91
N ASN A 116 4.19 -1.99 -16.15
CA ASN A 116 3.63 -3.30 -16.44
C ASN A 116 3.85 -4.28 -15.28
N ASN A 117 2.95 -5.26 -15.16
CA ASN A 117 3.03 -6.29 -14.13
C ASN A 117 4.16 -7.28 -14.43
N PRO A 118 5.04 -7.60 -13.46
CA PRO A 118 6.12 -8.57 -13.66
C PRO A 118 5.66 -10.00 -13.93
N TRP A 119 4.43 -10.37 -13.57
CA TRP A 119 3.87 -11.70 -13.85
C TRP A 119 3.30 -11.81 -15.26
N ASP A 120 2.76 -10.72 -15.80
CA ASP A 120 2.22 -10.62 -17.14
C ASP A 120 2.26 -9.14 -17.57
N VAL A 121 3.15 -8.80 -18.50
CA VAL A 121 3.36 -7.42 -18.96
C VAL A 121 2.15 -6.79 -19.70
N THR A 122 1.14 -7.58 -20.01
CA THR A 122 -0.12 -7.08 -20.59
C THR A 122 -1.11 -6.60 -19.51
N ARG A 123 -0.73 -6.75 -18.22
CA ARG A 123 -1.55 -6.41 -17.07
C ARG A 123 -0.92 -5.29 -16.23
N THR A 124 -1.77 -4.61 -15.47
CA THR A 124 -1.31 -3.57 -14.55
C THR A 124 -0.64 -4.17 -13.30
N PRO A 125 0.42 -3.53 -12.78
CA PRO A 125 0.95 -3.86 -11.45
C PRO A 125 0.14 -3.19 -10.32
N GLY A 126 -0.96 -2.50 -10.67
CA GLY A 126 -1.78 -1.72 -9.77
C GLY A 126 -1.37 -0.26 -9.66
N GLY A 127 -2.05 0.42 -8.78
CA GLY A 127 -1.88 1.83 -8.46
C GLY A 127 -2.38 2.17 -7.04
N SER A 128 -1.86 3.24 -6.52
CA SER A 128 -0.94 4.17 -7.16
C SER A 128 0.55 3.82 -6.93
N SER A 129 0.92 2.85 -6.09
CA SER A 129 2.32 2.42 -5.88
C SER A 129 2.70 1.21 -6.76
N GLY A 130 2.23 1.17 -8.02
CA GLY A 130 2.46 0.03 -8.91
C GLY A 130 3.89 -0.12 -9.37
N GLY A 131 4.60 0.99 -9.63
CA GLY A 131 6.04 0.94 -9.92
C GLY A 131 6.82 0.39 -8.73
N GLU A 132 6.46 0.76 -7.48
CA GLU A 132 7.11 0.25 -6.28
C GLU A 132 6.91 -1.27 -6.14
N SER A 133 5.66 -1.73 -6.26
CA SER A 133 5.35 -3.15 -6.15
C SER A 133 5.99 -3.99 -7.26
N ALA A 134 5.98 -3.48 -8.49
CA ALA A 134 6.62 -4.15 -9.63
C ALA A 134 8.15 -4.24 -9.47
N ALA A 135 8.79 -3.17 -8.98
CA ALA A 135 10.23 -3.16 -8.72
C ALA A 135 10.63 -4.21 -7.69
N ILE A 136 9.88 -4.32 -6.59
CA ILE A 136 10.14 -5.30 -5.53
C ILE A 136 9.86 -6.73 -6.01
N ALA A 137 8.73 -6.97 -6.69
CA ALA A 137 8.37 -8.28 -7.21
C ALA A 137 9.39 -8.79 -8.24
N ALA A 138 9.94 -7.90 -9.08
CA ALA A 138 10.93 -8.22 -10.08
C ALA A 138 12.38 -8.31 -9.53
N GLY A 139 12.61 -8.13 -8.23
CA GLY A 139 13.92 -8.20 -7.59
C GLY A 139 14.84 -7.00 -7.86
N MET A 140 14.28 -5.88 -8.33
CA MET A 140 15.04 -4.63 -8.52
C MET A 140 15.30 -3.87 -7.22
N SER A 141 14.44 -4.08 -6.21
CA SER A 141 14.60 -3.54 -4.86
C SER A 141 14.15 -4.57 -3.82
N PRO A 142 14.79 -4.69 -2.66
CA PRO A 142 14.34 -5.59 -1.61
C PRO A 142 13.17 -5.01 -0.80
N ILE A 143 13.11 -3.67 -0.67
CA ILE A 143 12.15 -2.95 0.18
C ILE A 143 11.90 -1.56 -0.40
N GLY A 144 10.73 -1.00 -0.15
CA GLY A 144 10.40 0.34 -0.57
C GLY A 144 9.27 1.00 0.20
N LEU A 145 9.03 2.27 -0.13
CA LEU A 145 8.01 3.12 0.47
C LEU A 145 6.96 3.52 -0.56
N GLY A 146 5.71 3.17 -0.28
CA GLY A 146 4.54 3.63 -1.01
C GLY A 146 3.63 4.54 -0.18
N THR A 147 2.54 5.00 -0.80
CA THR A 147 1.46 5.73 -0.12
C THR A 147 0.12 5.06 -0.39
N ASP A 148 -0.80 5.11 0.58
CA ASP A 148 -2.12 4.50 0.49
C ASP A 148 -3.19 5.49 0.95
N LEU A 149 -4.04 5.93 0.01
CA LEU A 149 -5.21 6.76 0.26
C LEU A 149 -6.49 5.92 0.39
N ALA A 150 -6.54 4.82 -0.37
CA ALA A 150 -7.70 3.93 -0.49
C ALA A 150 -7.30 2.46 -0.65
N ILE A 151 -6.21 2.20 -1.41
CA ILE A 151 -5.79 0.87 -1.86
C ILE A 151 -4.27 0.83 -2.12
N SER A 152 -3.60 1.95 -2.17
CA SER A 152 -2.44 2.18 -3.05
C SER A 152 -1.10 1.60 -2.59
N VAL A 153 -0.99 0.94 -1.44
CA VAL A 153 0.11 -0.02 -1.17
C VAL A 153 -0.42 -1.46 -1.21
N ARG A 154 -1.65 -1.69 -0.72
CA ARG A 154 -2.22 -3.03 -0.56
C ARG A 154 -2.63 -3.65 -1.89
N GLY A 155 -3.32 -2.90 -2.76
CA GLY A 155 -3.74 -3.35 -4.09
C GLY A 155 -2.57 -3.68 -5.01
N PRO A 156 -1.60 -2.77 -5.22
CA PRO A 156 -0.38 -3.09 -5.97
C PRO A 156 0.36 -4.32 -5.44
N ALA A 157 0.48 -4.47 -4.12
CA ALA A 157 1.05 -5.67 -3.52
C ALA A 157 0.26 -6.93 -3.89
N ALA A 158 -1.08 -6.85 -3.92
CA ALA A 158 -1.92 -7.98 -4.31
C ALA A 158 -1.76 -8.34 -5.78
N GLN A 159 -1.64 -7.36 -6.67
CA GLN A 159 -1.45 -7.61 -8.10
C GLN A 159 -0.07 -8.16 -8.46
N THR A 160 0.94 -7.88 -7.66
CA THR A 160 2.32 -8.32 -7.93
C THR A 160 2.81 -9.44 -7.00
N GLY A 161 2.01 -9.83 -6.00
CA GLY A 161 2.31 -10.95 -5.11
C GLY A 161 3.36 -10.65 -4.05
N ILE A 162 3.55 -9.38 -3.69
CA ILE A 162 4.42 -8.96 -2.57
C ILE A 162 3.61 -8.69 -1.31
N THR A 163 4.29 -8.33 -0.23
CA THR A 163 3.70 -7.94 1.05
C THR A 163 3.75 -6.42 1.22
N SER A 164 2.69 -5.83 1.79
CA SER A 164 2.66 -4.41 2.14
C SER A 164 1.81 -4.16 3.37
N MET A 165 2.04 -3.05 4.05
CA MET A 165 1.25 -2.68 5.22
C MET A 165 0.82 -1.21 5.17
N LYS A 166 -0.48 -0.99 5.35
CA LYS A 166 -1.07 0.29 5.75
C LYS A 166 -1.23 0.27 7.27
N ALA A 167 -0.47 1.07 7.98
CA ALA A 167 -0.56 1.15 9.44
C ALA A 167 -1.86 1.83 9.92
N THR A 168 -2.10 1.82 11.20
CA THR A 168 -3.10 2.68 11.83
C THR A 168 -2.83 4.14 11.49
N HIS A 169 -3.90 4.92 11.28
CA HIS A 169 -3.77 6.35 11.02
C HIS A 169 -2.94 7.05 12.13
N GLY A 170 -2.00 7.90 11.71
CA GLY A 170 -1.11 8.62 12.62
C GLY A 170 0.03 7.80 13.24
N ARG A 171 0.22 6.52 12.86
CA ARG A 171 1.39 5.73 13.31
C ARG A 171 2.67 6.11 12.58
N VAL A 172 2.57 6.48 11.30
CA VAL A 172 3.68 6.96 10.48
C VAL A 172 3.39 8.40 10.06
N PRO A 173 4.31 9.34 10.31
CA PRO A 173 4.13 10.74 9.90
C PRO A 173 4.01 10.88 8.39
N MET A 174 3.16 11.85 7.97
CA MET A 174 2.92 12.20 6.57
C MET A 174 3.69 13.47 6.14
N THR A 175 4.65 13.93 6.92
CA THR A 175 5.53 15.08 6.57
C THR A 175 6.31 14.76 5.30
N GLY A 176 6.25 15.67 4.32
CA GLY A 176 6.87 15.47 3.00
C GLY A 176 6.01 14.71 1.99
N ILE A 177 4.71 14.54 2.27
CA ILE A 177 3.72 13.96 1.34
C ILE A 177 2.77 15.04 0.85
N TRP A 178 2.49 15.04 -0.44
CA TRP A 178 1.53 15.92 -1.10
C TRP A 178 0.41 15.10 -1.77
N PRO A 179 -0.84 15.60 -1.81
CA PRO A 179 -1.37 16.77 -1.12
C PRO A 179 -1.49 16.55 0.39
N ARG A 180 -1.56 17.63 1.17
CA ARG A 180 -1.72 17.53 2.63
C ARG A 180 -3.14 17.12 3.07
N ALA A 181 -4.14 17.35 2.26
CA ALA A 181 -5.51 16.87 2.43
C ALA A 181 -5.85 15.82 1.35
N PRO A 182 -6.69 14.84 1.65
CA PRO A 182 -7.34 14.51 2.94
C PRO A 182 -6.38 13.78 3.89
N ARG A 183 -5.92 14.46 4.91
CA ARG A 183 -4.88 13.97 5.83
C ARG A 183 -5.24 12.65 6.49
N ARG A 184 -6.48 12.49 6.90
CA ARG A 184 -7.00 11.33 7.62
C ARG A 184 -7.04 10.03 6.82
N PHE A 185 -7.01 10.10 5.48
CA PHE A 185 -7.05 8.91 4.62
C PHE A 185 -5.66 8.50 4.12
N TRP A 186 -4.69 9.43 4.08
CA TRP A 186 -3.35 9.17 3.62
C TRP A 186 -2.50 8.41 4.63
N HIS A 187 -1.73 7.46 4.11
CA HIS A 187 -0.76 6.68 4.88
C HIS A 187 0.51 6.48 4.05
N VAL A 188 1.67 6.51 4.69
CA VAL A 188 2.91 5.93 4.14
C VAL A 188 2.98 4.48 4.59
N GLY A 189 3.26 3.57 3.66
CA GLY A 189 3.36 2.15 3.95
C GLY A 189 4.62 1.50 3.39
N PRO A 190 5.29 0.62 4.16
CA PRO A 190 6.38 -0.20 3.67
C PRO A 190 5.85 -1.30 2.76
N MET A 191 6.65 -1.64 1.75
CA MET A 191 6.41 -2.70 0.77
C MET A 191 7.68 -3.56 0.66
N ALA A 192 7.54 -4.88 0.71
CA ALA A 192 8.66 -5.83 0.65
C ALA A 192 8.17 -7.22 0.22
N ARG A 193 9.07 -8.20 0.07
CA ARG A 193 8.68 -9.57 -0.28
C ARG A 193 8.30 -10.43 0.92
N SER A 194 8.66 -10.04 2.14
CA SER A 194 8.38 -10.83 3.34
C SER A 194 7.75 -9.99 4.45
N VAL A 195 6.97 -10.65 5.31
CA VAL A 195 6.37 -10.05 6.52
C VAL A 195 7.46 -9.56 7.48
N ARG A 196 8.59 -10.27 7.58
CA ARG A 196 9.72 -9.87 8.43
C ARG A 196 10.33 -8.56 7.97
N ASP A 197 10.51 -8.36 6.66
CA ASP A 197 11.08 -7.13 6.11
C ASP A 197 10.11 -5.96 6.27
N ILE A 198 8.79 -6.20 6.15
CA ILE A 198 7.76 -5.20 6.50
C ILE A 198 7.88 -4.78 7.96
N ALA A 199 7.99 -5.74 8.89
CA ALA A 199 8.11 -5.44 10.31
C ALA A 199 9.39 -4.64 10.63
N LEU A 200 10.50 -4.97 9.99
CA LEU A 200 11.77 -4.27 10.14
C LEU A 200 11.66 -2.82 9.64
N ALA A 201 11.15 -2.60 8.42
CA ALA A 201 10.96 -1.26 7.89
C ALA A 201 9.97 -0.46 8.74
N PHE A 202 8.83 -1.06 9.07
CA PHE A 202 7.81 -0.38 9.88
C PHE A 202 8.36 0.06 11.24
N SER A 203 9.21 -0.73 11.88
CA SER A 203 9.85 -0.36 13.14
C SER A 203 10.68 0.93 13.05
N GLN A 204 11.18 1.27 11.86
CA GLN A 204 11.93 2.51 11.63
C GLN A 204 11.00 3.70 11.35
N LEU A 205 9.79 3.45 10.84
CA LEU A 205 8.88 4.49 10.37
C LEU A 205 7.96 5.05 11.46
N VAL A 206 7.70 4.28 12.53
CA VAL A 206 6.69 4.60 13.55
C VAL A 206 7.09 5.74 14.48
N GLY A 207 6.07 6.42 15.01
CA GLY A 207 6.18 7.43 16.04
C GLY A 207 6.17 8.87 15.51
N PRO A 208 5.88 9.84 16.38
CA PRO A 208 5.73 11.24 16.01
C PRO A 208 7.05 11.84 15.51
N ASP A 209 6.96 12.85 14.64
CA ASP A 209 8.09 13.64 14.16
C ASP A 209 8.07 15.10 14.64
N GLY A 210 7.03 15.48 15.37
CA GLY A 210 6.83 16.86 15.86
C GLY A 210 6.33 17.84 14.79
N GLN A 211 6.09 17.39 13.55
CA GLN A 211 5.63 18.22 12.43
C GLN A 211 4.26 17.79 11.93
N ASP A 212 3.94 16.50 12.00
CA ASP A 212 2.63 15.97 11.66
C ASP A 212 1.71 15.93 12.89
N ALA A 213 0.75 16.85 12.95
CA ALA A 213 -0.20 16.95 14.07
C ALA A 213 -1.07 15.69 14.26
N PHE A 214 -1.21 14.83 13.24
CA PHE A 214 -1.92 13.55 13.35
C PHE A 214 -1.03 12.40 13.82
N ALA A 215 0.29 12.52 13.72
CA ALA A 215 1.23 11.50 14.15
C ALA A 215 1.61 11.68 15.62
N THR A 216 0.64 11.42 16.50
CA THR A 216 0.76 11.63 17.95
C THR A 216 0.97 10.35 18.76
N SER A 217 0.83 9.18 18.13
CA SER A 217 0.90 7.89 18.84
C SER A 217 2.32 7.60 19.34
N THR A 218 2.47 7.49 20.65
CA THR A 218 3.70 7.06 21.35
C THR A 218 3.68 5.58 21.73
N VAL A 219 2.65 4.84 21.32
CA VAL A 219 2.57 3.40 21.58
C VAL A 219 3.79 2.71 20.98
N ARG A 220 4.57 2.08 21.85
CA ARG A 220 5.78 1.36 21.45
C ARG A 220 5.41 0.23 20.51
N PHE A 221 6.14 0.12 19.41
CA PHE A 221 6.02 -1.00 18.49
C PHE A 221 7.05 -2.09 18.85
N ASP A 222 6.56 -3.31 19.01
CA ASP A 222 7.38 -4.51 19.00
C ASP A 222 6.76 -5.46 17.97
N ALA A 223 7.52 -5.86 16.98
CA ALA A 223 7.04 -6.76 15.94
C ALA A 223 6.51 -8.09 16.53
N GLY A 224 7.09 -8.57 17.61
CA GLY A 224 6.62 -9.75 18.36
C GLY A 224 6.54 -11.04 17.54
N ILE A 225 7.06 -11.04 16.29
CA ILE A 225 6.96 -12.15 15.36
C ILE A 225 7.54 -13.43 15.99
N GLY A 226 6.71 -14.48 16.07
CA GLY A 226 7.09 -15.78 16.63
C GLY A 226 7.16 -15.85 18.17
N ARG A 227 6.91 -14.73 18.87
CA ARG A 227 7.00 -14.68 20.36
C ARG A 227 5.65 -14.67 21.08
N GLN A 228 4.55 -14.41 20.36
CA GLN A 228 3.22 -14.38 20.96
C GLN A 228 2.50 -15.74 20.85
N PRO A 229 1.71 -16.14 21.87
CA PRO A 229 0.92 -17.36 21.81
C PRO A 229 -0.26 -17.19 20.85
N TYR A 230 -0.14 -17.71 19.64
CA TYR A 230 -1.15 -17.55 18.57
C TYR A 230 -2.44 -18.36 18.80
N ARG A 231 -2.40 -19.46 19.58
CA ARG A 231 -3.57 -20.31 19.85
C ARG A 231 -4.66 -19.62 20.68
N GLN A 232 -4.36 -18.49 21.30
CA GLN A 232 -5.33 -17.68 22.04
C GLN A 232 -6.01 -16.63 21.15
N LEU A 233 -5.51 -16.41 19.93
CA LEU A 233 -6.06 -15.44 19.01
C LEU A 233 -7.41 -15.90 18.47
N ARG A 234 -8.34 -14.96 18.36
CA ARG A 234 -9.65 -15.15 17.74
C ARG A 234 -9.67 -14.36 16.44
N VAL A 235 -9.85 -15.04 15.32
CA VAL A 235 -9.79 -14.47 13.98
C VAL A 235 -11.11 -14.70 13.28
N GLY A 236 -11.74 -13.62 12.81
CA GLY A 236 -12.85 -13.71 11.89
C GLY A 236 -12.36 -13.68 10.45
N TRP A 237 -13.14 -14.25 9.52
CA TRP A 237 -12.90 -14.08 8.10
C TRP A 237 -14.20 -13.77 7.36
N MET A 238 -14.11 -12.97 6.29
CA MET A 238 -15.24 -12.68 5.42
C MET A 238 -14.78 -12.31 4.01
N VAL A 239 -15.64 -12.59 3.03
CA VAL A 239 -15.49 -12.17 1.63
C VAL A 239 -16.61 -11.20 1.26
N GLY A 240 -17.78 -11.42 1.78
CA GLY A 240 -19.00 -10.61 1.72
C GLY A 240 -19.92 -11.01 2.88
N PRO A 241 -21.05 -10.40 3.05
CA PRO A 241 -21.56 -9.20 2.41
C PRO A 241 -20.88 -7.90 2.91
N GLY A 242 -21.09 -6.80 2.19
CA GLY A 242 -20.53 -5.47 2.52
C GLY A 242 -19.35 -5.06 1.63
N PHE A 243 -18.76 -6.02 0.88
CA PHE A 243 -17.72 -5.77 -0.11
C PHE A 243 -18.19 -6.02 -1.56
N GLY A 244 -19.44 -6.47 -1.77
CA GLY A 244 -20.04 -6.81 -3.08
C GLY A 244 -19.46 -8.08 -3.72
N PRO A 245 -19.60 -8.27 -5.05
CA PRO A 245 -19.17 -9.49 -5.74
C PRO A 245 -17.65 -9.66 -5.72
N VAL A 246 -17.21 -10.91 -5.56
CA VAL A 246 -15.79 -11.30 -5.51
C VAL A 246 -15.59 -12.53 -6.38
N ASP A 247 -14.53 -12.54 -7.17
CA ASP A 247 -14.14 -13.69 -7.99
C ASP A 247 -14.02 -14.96 -7.13
N PRO A 248 -14.56 -16.10 -7.58
CA PRO A 248 -14.53 -17.35 -6.84
C PRO A 248 -13.12 -17.82 -6.42
N GLU A 249 -12.08 -17.55 -7.22
CA GLU A 249 -10.70 -17.92 -6.88
C GLU A 249 -10.15 -17.05 -5.73
N VAL A 250 -10.52 -15.77 -5.71
CA VAL A 250 -10.18 -14.86 -4.62
C VAL A 250 -10.91 -15.27 -3.34
N ALA A 251 -12.21 -15.55 -3.43
CA ALA A 251 -13.02 -16.02 -2.30
C ALA A 251 -12.47 -17.34 -1.72
N ALA A 252 -12.13 -18.30 -2.59
CA ALA A 252 -11.51 -19.55 -2.18
C ALA A 252 -10.16 -19.36 -1.49
N THR A 253 -9.34 -18.39 -1.95
CA THR A 253 -8.05 -18.08 -1.32
C THR A 253 -8.22 -17.51 0.08
N VAL A 254 -9.17 -16.60 0.30
CA VAL A 254 -9.48 -16.07 1.65
C VAL A 254 -9.91 -17.18 2.59
N LYS A 255 -10.80 -18.06 2.13
CA LYS A 255 -11.24 -19.23 2.90
C LYS A 255 -10.08 -20.17 3.22
N ALA A 256 -9.22 -20.47 2.24
CA ALA A 256 -8.04 -21.33 2.45
C ALA A 256 -7.06 -20.75 3.48
N ALA A 257 -6.85 -19.44 3.50
CA ALA A 257 -6.03 -18.77 4.52
C ALA A 257 -6.65 -18.89 5.93
N ALA A 258 -7.97 -18.76 6.03
CA ALA A 258 -8.69 -18.94 7.27
C ALA A 258 -8.60 -20.41 7.77
N GLU A 259 -8.79 -21.39 6.91
CA GLU A 259 -8.66 -22.81 7.21
C GLU A 259 -7.23 -23.17 7.63
N ALA A 260 -6.22 -22.65 6.94
CA ALA A 260 -4.82 -22.89 7.29
C ALA A 260 -4.44 -22.36 8.69
N LEU A 261 -4.99 -21.23 9.14
CA LEU A 261 -4.84 -20.77 10.52
C LEU A 261 -5.54 -21.70 11.52
N LYS A 262 -6.72 -22.19 11.16
CA LYS A 262 -7.46 -23.13 12.00
C LYS A 262 -6.70 -24.44 12.18
N ASP A 263 -6.06 -24.94 11.12
CA ASP A 263 -5.28 -26.19 11.14
C ASP A 263 -4.07 -26.11 12.08
N ILE A 264 -3.48 -24.93 12.28
CA ILE A 264 -2.40 -24.72 13.26
C ILE A 264 -2.93 -24.38 14.66
N GLY A 265 -4.24 -24.36 14.87
CA GLY A 265 -4.89 -24.23 16.17
C GLY A 265 -5.30 -22.81 16.57
N VAL A 266 -5.37 -21.86 15.64
CA VAL A 266 -5.99 -20.54 15.85
C VAL A 266 -7.52 -20.72 15.86
N PHE A 267 -8.23 -20.01 16.73
CA PHE A 267 -9.69 -19.97 16.66
C PHE A 267 -10.12 -19.11 15.46
N VAL A 268 -10.82 -19.72 14.49
CA VAL A 268 -11.22 -19.06 13.25
C VAL A 268 -12.69 -19.35 12.93
N GLU A 269 -13.46 -18.31 12.63
CA GLU A 269 -14.84 -18.45 12.18
C GLU A 269 -15.23 -17.42 11.10
N GLN A 270 -16.22 -17.76 10.28
CA GLN A 270 -16.78 -16.84 9.31
C GLN A 270 -17.64 -15.81 10.05
N VAL A 271 -17.49 -14.54 9.69
CA VAL A 271 -18.14 -13.42 10.38
C VAL A 271 -18.85 -12.49 9.41
N ARG A 272 -19.66 -11.58 9.98
CA ARG A 272 -20.33 -10.49 9.28
C ARG A 272 -20.18 -9.21 10.10
N ILE A 273 -19.99 -8.08 9.45
CA ILE A 273 -19.93 -6.74 10.05
C ILE A 273 -21.05 -5.90 9.44
N PRO A 274 -22.22 -5.82 10.11
CA PRO A 274 -23.42 -5.16 9.53
C PRO A 274 -23.22 -3.69 9.14
N ALA A 275 -22.30 -2.99 9.78
CA ALA A 275 -21.98 -1.60 9.44
C ALA A 275 -21.47 -1.44 8.00
N LEU A 276 -20.72 -2.40 7.48
CA LEU A 276 -20.20 -2.38 6.10
C LEU A 276 -21.32 -2.45 5.05
N GLU A 277 -22.43 -3.13 5.37
CA GLU A 277 -23.57 -3.27 4.48
C GLU A 277 -24.52 -2.06 4.56
N ARG A 278 -24.60 -1.45 5.73
CA ARG A 278 -25.47 -0.31 5.97
C ARG A 278 -24.89 0.99 5.43
N ASP A 279 -23.59 1.22 5.62
CA ASP A 279 -22.96 2.53 5.42
C ASP A 279 -22.10 2.63 4.15
N PHE A 280 -21.98 1.54 3.37
CA PHE A 280 -21.29 1.52 2.05
C PHE A 280 -19.98 2.32 2.02
N PRO A 281 -18.87 1.82 2.60
CA PRO A 281 -17.64 2.60 2.83
C PRO A 281 -17.05 3.27 1.58
N LEU A 282 -17.22 2.66 0.40
CA LEU A 282 -16.72 3.23 -0.85
C LEU A 282 -17.46 4.52 -1.23
N ASP A 283 -18.78 4.55 -1.03
CA ASP A 283 -19.59 5.73 -1.27
C ASP A 283 -19.27 6.86 -0.26
N VAL A 284 -19.11 6.50 1.02
CA VAL A 284 -18.65 7.41 2.07
C VAL A 284 -17.30 8.03 1.70
N PHE A 285 -16.34 7.22 1.29
CA PHE A 285 -15.02 7.68 0.87
C PHE A 285 -15.11 8.65 -0.31
N ASN A 286 -15.90 8.33 -1.35
CA ASN A 286 -16.02 9.15 -2.54
C ASN A 286 -16.59 10.54 -2.22
N ARG A 287 -17.58 10.63 -1.32
CA ARG A 287 -18.17 11.92 -0.88
C ARG A 287 -17.17 12.80 -0.12
N LEU A 288 -16.26 12.20 0.63
CA LEU A 288 -15.32 12.94 1.49
C LEU A 288 -14.04 13.32 0.73
N HIS A 289 -13.33 12.33 0.13
CA HIS A 289 -11.99 12.57 -0.37
C HIS A 289 -11.94 13.52 -1.57
N VAL A 290 -12.96 13.50 -2.43
CA VAL A 290 -13.02 14.41 -3.59
C VAL A 290 -13.03 15.87 -3.14
N MET A 291 -13.89 16.20 -2.18
CA MET A 291 -14.01 17.55 -1.62
C MET A 291 -12.72 18.02 -0.95
N GLU A 292 -12.02 17.11 -0.29
CA GLU A 292 -10.79 17.43 0.44
C GLU A 292 -9.55 17.53 -0.47
N MET A 293 -9.50 16.77 -1.58
CA MET A 293 -8.37 16.78 -2.52
C MET A 293 -8.48 17.84 -3.61
N LYS A 294 -9.69 18.10 -4.08
CA LYS A 294 -9.96 18.97 -5.23
C LYS A 294 -9.30 20.36 -5.14
N PRO A 295 -9.32 21.07 -4.00
CA PRO A 295 -8.66 22.36 -3.88
C PRO A 295 -7.14 22.30 -4.12
N ALA A 296 -6.46 21.31 -3.56
CA ALA A 296 -5.01 21.17 -3.74
C ALA A 296 -4.63 20.80 -5.18
N PHE A 297 -5.46 20.00 -5.86
CA PHE A 297 -5.25 19.67 -7.27
C PHE A 297 -5.51 20.89 -8.17
N ALA A 298 -6.59 21.62 -7.92
CA ALA A 298 -6.92 22.85 -8.67
C ALA A 298 -5.82 23.90 -8.54
N GLU A 299 -5.29 24.10 -7.32
CA GLU A 299 -4.17 25.02 -7.07
C GLU A 299 -2.91 24.59 -7.84
N ALA A 300 -2.54 23.30 -7.74
CA ALA A 300 -1.32 22.79 -8.36
C ALA A 300 -1.37 22.77 -9.89
N THR A 301 -2.56 22.74 -10.50
CA THR A 301 -2.76 22.59 -11.94
C THR A 301 -3.23 23.87 -12.62
N ALA A 302 -3.42 24.96 -11.88
CA ALA A 302 -3.87 26.24 -12.43
C ALA A 302 -2.92 26.75 -13.53
N GLY A 303 -3.47 26.95 -14.73
CA GLY A 303 -2.71 27.33 -15.93
C GLY A 303 -1.95 26.20 -16.63
N HIS A 304 -2.12 24.95 -16.17
CA HIS A 304 -1.48 23.74 -16.70
C HIS A 304 -2.50 22.66 -17.10
N GLU A 305 -3.75 23.01 -17.32
CA GLU A 305 -4.87 22.06 -17.54
C GLU A 305 -4.63 21.15 -18.75
N ASN A 306 -3.85 21.59 -19.73
CA ASN A 306 -3.48 20.80 -20.91
C ASN A 306 -2.37 19.78 -20.64
N GLU A 307 -1.62 19.92 -19.55
CA GLU A 307 -0.51 19.04 -19.17
C GLU A 307 -0.95 17.91 -18.23
N MET A 308 -2.22 17.91 -17.82
CA MET A 308 -2.78 16.92 -16.90
C MET A 308 -3.15 15.62 -17.59
N TYR A 309 -2.96 14.50 -16.88
CA TYR A 309 -3.47 13.20 -17.28
C TYR A 309 -4.99 13.06 -17.01
N LYS A 310 -5.64 12.14 -17.74
CA LYS A 310 -7.10 12.00 -17.77
C LYS A 310 -7.75 11.90 -16.37
N MET A 311 -7.17 11.14 -15.45
CA MET A 311 -7.79 10.87 -14.14
C MET A 311 -7.77 12.08 -13.21
N ALA A 312 -6.71 12.88 -13.22
CA ALA A 312 -6.67 14.13 -12.47
C ALA A 312 -7.68 15.15 -13.04
N LYS A 313 -7.84 15.21 -14.37
CA LYS A 313 -8.90 16.01 -15.02
C LYS A 313 -10.30 15.55 -14.60
N THR A 314 -10.55 14.24 -14.62
CA THR A 314 -11.84 13.66 -14.21
C THR A 314 -12.16 14.04 -12.76
N MET A 315 -11.20 13.92 -11.84
CA MET A 315 -11.41 14.28 -10.43
C MET A 315 -11.79 15.78 -10.27
N LEU A 316 -11.13 16.67 -11.01
CA LEU A 316 -11.47 18.11 -10.98
C LEU A 316 -12.85 18.41 -11.56
N SER A 317 -13.34 17.59 -12.49
CA SER A 317 -14.66 17.76 -13.12
C SER A 317 -15.81 17.14 -12.30
N LEU A 318 -15.51 16.32 -11.28
CA LEU A 318 -16.57 15.76 -10.43
C LEU A 318 -17.37 16.87 -9.75
N PRO A 319 -18.69 16.71 -9.58
CA PRO A 319 -19.51 17.67 -8.86
C PRO A 319 -19.07 17.77 -7.39
N ASP A 320 -19.27 18.93 -6.81
CA ASP A 320 -19.04 19.13 -5.38
C ASP A 320 -20.10 18.39 -4.58
N THR A 321 -19.67 17.69 -3.53
CA THR A 321 -20.58 17.07 -2.57
C THR A 321 -21.31 18.16 -1.78
N SER A 322 -22.62 18.04 -1.62
CA SER A 322 -23.37 18.99 -0.80
C SER A 322 -22.89 18.92 0.67
N MET A 323 -23.01 20.05 1.40
CA MET A 323 -22.65 20.06 2.83
C MET A 323 -23.44 19.01 3.62
N LYS A 324 -24.70 18.77 3.24
CA LYS A 324 -25.54 17.73 3.86
C LYS A 324 -24.92 16.34 3.62
N ASP A 325 -24.59 16.00 2.38
CA ASP A 325 -24.04 14.68 2.03
C ASP A 325 -22.66 14.49 2.66
N TYR A 326 -21.87 15.56 2.76
CA TYR A 326 -20.58 15.54 3.45
C TYR A 326 -20.76 15.21 4.96
N ILE A 327 -21.69 15.87 5.64
CA ILE A 327 -22.00 15.60 7.06
C ILE A 327 -22.56 14.19 7.25
N ASP A 328 -23.47 13.75 6.38
CA ASP A 328 -24.01 12.38 6.42
C ASP A 328 -22.90 11.33 6.26
N ALA A 329 -21.93 11.60 5.38
CA ALA A 329 -20.76 10.74 5.19
C ALA A 329 -19.84 10.72 6.42
N GLU A 330 -19.60 11.87 7.08
CA GLU A 330 -18.88 11.94 8.36
C GLU A 330 -19.53 11.10 9.45
N GLN A 331 -20.86 11.19 9.56
CA GLN A 331 -21.60 10.36 10.53
C GLN A 331 -21.52 8.86 10.18
N ALA A 332 -21.46 8.52 8.90
CA ALA A 332 -21.26 7.13 8.46
C ALA A 332 -19.85 6.63 8.84
N VAL A 333 -18.82 7.48 8.79
CA VAL A 333 -17.48 7.13 9.29
C VAL A 333 -17.52 6.70 10.76
N GLU A 334 -18.24 7.46 11.61
CA GLU A 334 -18.34 7.11 13.04
C GLU A 334 -19.09 5.78 13.24
N ARG A 335 -20.20 5.56 12.50
CA ARG A 335 -20.92 4.28 12.56
C ARG A 335 -20.08 3.09 12.07
N LEU A 336 -19.21 3.29 11.07
CA LEU A 336 -18.26 2.28 10.62
C LEU A 336 -17.20 1.99 11.70
N ARG A 337 -16.68 3.02 12.37
CA ARG A 337 -15.77 2.87 13.51
C ARG A 337 -16.40 2.07 14.64
N ASP A 338 -17.64 2.41 15.02
CA ASP A 338 -18.40 1.68 16.04
C ASP A 338 -18.59 0.20 15.63
N GLY A 339 -18.94 -0.06 14.38
CA GLY A 339 -19.09 -1.43 13.86
C GLY A 339 -17.82 -2.26 13.93
N TYR A 340 -16.67 -1.66 13.63
CA TYR A 340 -15.38 -2.33 13.80
C TYR A 340 -14.98 -2.45 15.27
N ALA A 341 -15.27 -1.47 16.11
CA ALA A 341 -15.02 -1.55 17.56
C ALA A 341 -15.83 -2.69 18.21
N ASP A 342 -17.11 -2.85 17.83
CA ASP A 342 -17.92 -3.99 18.26
C ASP A 342 -17.33 -5.31 17.79
N TYR A 343 -16.92 -5.42 16.54
CA TYR A 343 -16.24 -6.59 16.03
C TYR A 343 -14.98 -6.91 16.84
N PHE A 344 -14.07 -5.94 17.01
CA PHE A 344 -12.79 -6.12 17.71
C PHE A 344 -12.92 -6.23 19.24
N SER A 345 -14.11 -6.08 19.80
CA SER A 345 -14.38 -6.45 21.20
C SER A 345 -14.36 -7.98 21.42
N ARG A 346 -14.55 -8.75 20.34
CA ARG A 346 -14.67 -10.22 20.34
C ARG A 346 -13.57 -10.94 19.58
N TYR A 347 -12.89 -10.25 18.65
CA TYR A 347 -11.86 -10.79 17.77
C TYR A 347 -10.58 -9.96 17.82
N ASP A 348 -9.45 -10.60 17.54
CA ASP A 348 -8.12 -9.96 17.50
C ASP A 348 -7.74 -9.50 16.10
N ALA A 349 -8.24 -10.19 15.06
CA ALA A 349 -7.99 -9.86 13.67
C ALA A 349 -9.14 -10.30 12.76
N LEU A 350 -9.15 -9.73 11.54
CA LEU A 350 -10.06 -10.09 10.46
C LEU A 350 -9.26 -10.44 9.22
N ILE A 351 -9.65 -11.51 8.51
CA ILE A 351 -9.10 -11.85 7.19
C ILE A 351 -10.13 -11.56 6.11
N THR A 352 -9.72 -10.79 5.10
CA THR A 352 -10.54 -10.47 3.93
C THR A 352 -9.71 -10.62 2.65
N HIS A 353 -10.35 -10.45 1.49
CA HIS A 353 -9.59 -10.19 0.26
C HIS A 353 -9.02 -8.77 0.25
N VAL A 354 -8.03 -8.52 -0.60
CA VAL A 354 -7.51 -7.17 -0.90
C VAL A 354 -8.23 -6.59 -2.10
N LEU A 355 -8.20 -7.33 -3.20
CA LEU A 355 -8.89 -7.03 -4.46
C LEU A 355 -9.95 -8.10 -4.74
N PRO A 356 -11.06 -7.74 -5.36
CA PRO A 356 -12.10 -8.72 -5.72
C PRO A 356 -11.72 -9.62 -6.91
N ILE A 357 -10.67 -9.30 -7.65
CA ILE A 357 -10.14 -10.04 -8.79
C ILE A 357 -8.61 -10.10 -8.76
N PRO A 358 -7.95 -11.06 -9.44
CA PRO A 358 -6.52 -11.00 -9.74
C PRO A 358 -6.14 -9.80 -10.61
N ALA A 359 -4.85 -9.61 -10.92
CA ALA A 359 -4.37 -8.50 -11.74
C ALA A 359 -5.10 -8.43 -13.09
N HIS A 360 -5.67 -7.28 -13.41
CA HIS A 360 -6.44 -7.04 -14.63
C HIS A 360 -5.57 -6.46 -15.77
N LYS A 361 -6.08 -6.51 -17.00
CA LYS A 361 -5.43 -5.89 -18.16
C LYS A 361 -5.48 -4.36 -18.03
N HIS A 362 -4.53 -3.69 -18.68
CA HIS A 362 -4.47 -2.23 -18.67
C HIS A 362 -5.71 -1.57 -19.29
N GLY A 363 -6.12 -0.46 -18.70
CA GLY A 363 -7.15 0.43 -19.25
C GLY A 363 -8.57 -0.13 -19.19
N VAL A 364 -8.83 -1.17 -18.41
CA VAL A 364 -10.16 -1.71 -18.20
C VAL A 364 -10.90 -0.82 -17.19
N GLU A 365 -12.05 -0.30 -17.59
CA GLU A 365 -12.86 0.63 -16.78
C GLU A 365 -14.07 -0.06 -16.14
N GLU A 366 -14.51 -1.21 -16.70
CA GLU A 366 -15.62 -2.02 -16.16
C GLU A 366 -15.21 -3.49 -16.07
N PHE A 367 -15.66 -4.16 -15.03
CA PHE A 367 -15.40 -5.57 -14.76
C PHE A 367 -16.70 -6.36 -14.58
N ILE A 368 -16.70 -7.60 -15.03
CA ILE A 368 -17.75 -8.56 -14.69
C ILE A 368 -17.21 -9.48 -13.62
N ILE A 369 -17.73 -9.37 -12.39
CA ILE A 369 -17.33 -10.15 -11.24
C ILE A 369 -18.53 -10.92 -10.72
N ASP A 370 -18.45 -12.25 -10.71
CA ASP A 370 -19.56 -13.13 -10.30
C ASP A 370 -20.90 -12.75 -10.97
N GLY A 371 -20.84 -12.47 -12.29
CA GLY A 371 -22.00 -12.11 -13.12
C GLY A 371 -22.52 -10.68 -12.93
N GLN A 372 -21.89 -9.85 -12.12
CA GLN A 372 -22.27 -8.45 -11.89
C GLN A 372 -21.26 -7.51 -12.56
N THR A 373 -21.76 -6.50 -13.28
CA THR A 373 -20.91 -5.42 -13.84
C THR A 373 -20.63 -4.38 -12.78
N VAL A 374 -19.35 -4.06 -12.58
CA VAL A 374 -18.86 -3.04 -11.64
C VAL A 374 -17.82 -2.16 -12.34
N ASP A 375 -17.72 -0.89 -11.93
CA ASP A 375 -16.68 0.01 -12.42
C ASP A 375 -15.32 -0.23 -11.73
N ALA A 376 -14.27 0.40 -12.26
CA ALA A 376 -12.91 0.25 -11.76
C ALA A 376 -12.71 0.74 -10.32
N THR A 377 -13.56 1.66 -9.82
CA THR A 377 -13.45 2.15 -8.43
C THR A 377 -13.87 1.09 -7.42
N TYR A 378 -14.69 0.13 -7.86
CA TYR A 378 -15.11 -1.02 -7.06
C TYR A 378 -13.95 -1.88 -6.55
N LEU A 379 -12.84 -1.94 -7.28
CA LEU A 379 -11.67 -2.74 -6.88
C LEU A 379 -11.12 -2.39 -5.49
N GLN A 380 -11.44 -1.21 -4.97
CA GLN A 380 -11.01 -0.75 -3.64
C GLN A 380 -12.04 -1.02 -2.51
N GLY A 381 -13.13 -1.74 -2.80
CA GLY A 381 -14.24 -1.96 -1.86
C GLY A 381 -13.83 -2.59 -0.52
N ALA A 382 -12.86 -3.52 -0.50
CA ALA A 382 -12.37 -4.15 0.73
C ALA A 382 -11.22 -3.39 1.42
N THR A 383 -10.57 -2.45 0.73
CA THR A 383 -9.44 -1.70 1.28
C THR A 383 -9.84 -0.32 1.83
N VAL A 384 -10.77 0.36 1.18
CA VAL A 384 -11.30 1.67 1.57
C VAL A 384 -11.83 1.73 3.01
N PRO A 385 -12.55 0.71 3.53
CA PRO A 385 -13.03 0.75 4.91
C PRO A 385 -11.92 1.06 5.92
N LEU A 386 -10.69 0.57 5.67
CA LEU A 386 -9.55 0.78 6.57
C LEU A 386 -8.95 2.19 6.46
N ASN A 387 -9.09 2.87 5.32
CA ASN A 387 -8.68 4.28 5.19
C ASN A 387 -9.69 5.19 5.88
N VAL A 388 -10.99 4.94 5.68
CA VAL A 388 -12.09 5.71 6.27
C VAL A 388 -12.08 5.62 7.80
N THR A 389 -11.85 4.42 8.34
CA THR A 389 -11.85 4.19 9.80
C THR A 389 -10.49 4.39 10.46
N GLY A 390 -9.39 4.42 9.69
CA GLY A 390 -8.03 4.52 10.20
C GLY A 390 -7.42 3.20 10.69
N LEU A 391 -8.07 2.06 10.45
CA LEU A 391 -7.60 0.73 10.88
C LEU A 391 -6.35 0.28 10.14
N PRO A 392 -5.45 -0.50 10.75
CA PRO A 392 -4.31 -1.09 10.07
C PRO A 392 -4.72 -2.30 9.23
N GLY A 393 -4.04 -2.50 8.09
CA GLY A 393 -4.22 -3.66 7.23
C GLY A 393 -2.93 -4.05 6.51
N LEU A 394 -2.67 -5.35 6.44
CA LEU A 394 -1.52 -5.92 5.76
C LEU A 394 -2.02 -6.78 4.60
N SER A 395 -1.45 -6.58 3.41
CA SER A 395 -1.68 -7.40 2.21
C SER A 395 -0.53 -8.37 2.03
N MET A 396 -0.80 -9.66 1.86
CA MET A 396 0.22 -10.68 1.61
C MET A 396 -0.30 -11.78 0.69
N ARG A 397 0.59 -12.35 -0.13
CA ARG A 397 0.23 -13.43 -1.04
C ARG A 397 -0.07 -14.72 -0.29
N PHE A 398 -1.20 -15.35 -0.64
CA PHE A 398 -1.57 -16.67 -0.11
C PHE A 398 -2.03 -17.64 -1.20
N GLY A 399 -2.44 -17.15 -2.37
CA GLY A 399 -2.91 -17.95 -3.47
C GLY A 399 -2.32 -17.61 -4.83
N THR A 400 -2.75 -18.37 -5.82
CA THR A 400 -2.45 -18.16 -7.25
C THR A 400 -3.71 -18.50 -8.05
N SER A 401 -4.08 -17.66 -9.01
CA SER A 401 -5.19 -17.90 -9.91
C SER A 401 -4.87 -19.00 -10.93
N LYS A 402 -5.87 -19.49 -11.66
CA LYS A 402 -5.68 -20.43 -12.78
C LYS A 402 -4.78 -19.90 -13.88
N GLU A 403 -4.72 -18.57 -14.02
CA GLU A 403 -3.82 -17.90 -14.96
C GLU A 403 -2.38 -17.72 -14.42
N GLY A 404 -2.08 -18.22 -13.21
CA GLY A 404 -0.76 -18.10 -12.59
C GLY A 404 -0.51 -16.77 -11.88
N LEU A 405 -1.52 -15.91 -11.76
CA LEU A 405 -1.40 -14.60 -11.14
C LEU A 405 -1.50 -14.67 -9.60
N PRO A 406 -0.79 -13.81 -8.87
CA PRO A 406 -0.89 -13.76 -7.43
C PRO A 406 -2.30 -13.41 -6.92
N ILE A 407 -2.68 -14.00 -5.78
CA ILE A 407 -3.85 -13.62 -5.00
C ILE A 407 -3.41 -13.37 -3.57
N ASN A 408 -3.61 -12.14 -3.09
CA ASN A 408 -3.31 -11.76 -1.72
C ASN A 408 -4.56 -11.80 -0.83
N VAL A 409 -4.34 -12.07 0.44
CA VAL A 409 -5.29 -11.86 1.52
C VAL A 409 -4.93 -10.60 2.29
N GLN A 410 -5.92 -9.97 2.94
CA GLN A 410 -5.75 -8.83 3.81
C GLN A 410 -5.93 -9.27 5.27
N VAL A 411 -4.94 -9.00 6.12
CA VAL A 411 -5.02 -9.19 7.57
C VAL A 411 -5.27 -7.83 8.22
N VAL A 412 -6.43 -7.67 8.85
CA VAL A 412 -6.90 -6.42 9.46
C VAL A 412 -6.83 -6.54 10.98
N GLY A 413 -6.34 -5.51 11.66
CA GLY A 413 -6.30 -5.43 13.12
C GLY A 413 -7.12 -4.26 13.67
N LYS A 414 -7.36 -4.27 14.97
CA LYS A 414 -7.87 -3.08 15.66
C LYS A 414 -6.83 -1.95 15.61
N TRP A 415 -7.25 -0.73 15.97
CA TRP A 415 -6.33 0.41 16.04
C TRP A 415 -5.09 0.08 16.86
N GLN A 416 -3.91 0.35 16.32
CA GLN A 416 -2.60 0.16 16.92
C GLN A 416 -2.21 -1.33 17.17
N ALA A 417 -2.86 -2.27 16.49
CA ALA A 417 -2.56 -3.70 16.58
C ALA A 417 -1.64 -4.21 15.45
N GLU A 418 -0.72 -3.39 14.98
CA GLU A 418 0.24 -3.78 13.93
C GLU A 418 1.05 -5.02 14.33
N SER A 419 1.42 -5.15 15.60
CA SER A 419 2.12 -6.35 16.11
C SER A 419 1.28 -7.62 15.93
N THR A 420 -0.03 -7.56 16.20
CA THR A 420 -0.93 -8.71 16.05
C THR A 420 -1.08 -9.11 14.58
N ILE A 421 -1.30 -8.14 13.67
CA ILE A 421 -1.45 -8.46 12.24
C ILE A 421 -0.15 -8.97 11.63
N LEU A 422 1.00 -8.43 12.03
CA LEU A 422 2.32 -8.92 11.59
C LEU A 422 2.60 -10.34 12.11
N HIS A 423 2.22 -10.62 13.35
CA HIS A 423 2.35 -11.97 13.90
C HIS A 423 1.48 -12.97 13.13
N LEU A 424 0.18 -12.70 12.93
CA LEU A 424 -0.70 -13.55 12.13
C LEU A 424 -0.23 -13.70 10.69
N ALA A 425 0.18 -12.60 10.06
CA ALA A 425 0.73 -12.64 8.71
C ALA A 425 2.00 -13.51 8.62
N SER A 426 2.87 -13.48 9.64
CA SER A 426 4.06 -14.33 9.67
C SER A 426 3.73 -15.81 9.81
N LEU A 427 2.67 -16.16 10.54
CA LEU A 427 2.15 -17.52 10.59
C LEU A 427 1.63 -17.97 9.23
N LEU A 428 0.78 -17.16 8.59
CA LEU A 428 0.28 -17.42 7.23
C LEU A 428 1.43 -17.55 6.22
N GLU A 429 2.42 -16.67 6.27
CA GLU A 429 3.59 -16.73 5.39
C GLU A 429 4.36 -18.05 5.58
N SER A 430 4.53 -18.51 6.83
CA SER A 430 5.27 -19.73 7.13
C SER A 430 4.62 -21.00 6.58
N ILE A 431 3.29 -21.02 6.47
CA ILE A 431 2.50 -22.15 5.97
C ILE A 431 2.05 -21.97 4.50
N SER A 432 2.31 -20.81 3.89
CA SER A 432 1.93 -20.53 2.51
C SER A 432 2.77 -21.32 1.51
N ALA A 433 2.12 -22.10 0.66
CA ALA A 433 2.77 -22.85 -0.42
C ALA A 433 3.36 -21.94 -1.52
N VAL A 434 2.91 -20.70 -1.61
CA VAL A 434 3.26 -19.76 -2.69
C VAL A 434 4.27 -18.69 -2.29
N ARG A 435 4.77 -18.71 -1.03
CA ARG A 435 5.65 -17.67 -0.48
C ARG A 435 6.96 -17.46 -1.25
N ASN A 436 7.46 -18.51 -1.93
CA ASN A 436 8.73 -18.48 -2.66
C ASN A 436 8.55 -18.34 -4.18
N LEU A 437 7.31 -18.15 -4.66
CA LEU A 437 7.08 -17.98 -6.09
C LEU A 437 7.37 -16.54 -6.51
N HIS A 438 8.13 -16.40 -7.59
CA HIS A 438 8.54 -15.12 -8.16
C HIS A 438 8.18 -15.05 -9.64
N PRO A 439 7.97 -13.82 -10.20
CA PRO A 439 7.81 -13.67 -11.63
C PRO A 439 9.06 -14.10 -12.39
N ASN A 440 8.85 -14.71 -13.54
CA ASN A 440 9.95 -15.16 -14.41
C ASN A 440 10.20 -14.11 -15.50
N LEU A 441 11.09 -13.12 -15.21
CA LEU A 441 11.45 -12.01 -16.11
C LEU A 441 12.95 -11.98 -16.41
#